data_567784d0e7c9b2ec7ce76dc3d2fbaaaa
#
_entry.id   567784d0e7c9b2ec7ce76dc3d2fbaaaa
#
_cell.length_a   1.000
_cell.length_b   1.000
_cell.length_c   1.000
_cell.angle_alpha   90.00
_cell.angle_beta   90.00
_cell.angle_gamma   90.00
#
_symmetry.space_group_name_H-M   'P 1'
#
loop_
_entity.id
_entity.type
_entity.pdbx_description
1 polymer ?
#
loop_
_entity_poly.entity_id
_entity_poly.type
_entity_poly.pdbx_seq_one_letter_code
_entity_poly.pdbx_strand_id
1 'polypeptide(L)'
;MSKFHSTVSRRDFMKAIGLGAAGIGAAGVATPVFHDLDEFISSKPENERERAWWVKQVDEPTVEIDWNLMSRHHSFHSTQSGAINARYLGLAEYAGLLAQQAAAKKAAIQNNTPGLTLRDQALNLASRGLGFTALPKDKFNDTRLAAIATPESLGVPRWEGTPEENLQMMQAAMAHFGASNIGAAELHGEHQKLLANFGRQSIAESYFPYEGKTTWPPPNAFIQPVVFTNEKQFSQNETTGTTYIPSSGVYTLSYTVPQSHEMMRTTPNSGIFSAANITRYRLRENIRACTQMFIRGLGYQLMYDEPYGAMPGIAGAVLTGLTENSRHTIMSISPEHGSTVGLFELYTDLPMAHTKPVDAGIWRFCQTCGLCAKHCPSESIEPSGGREPSYEPYASRITPKHPALPGLGFSPMGEGESEYFKLGRKTYWTDMITCAEFRAPLSNGCMLCFGVCVFNSQYGALVHDVVRGTVAYTGLFNGFFTQMDETFGFGLKEGEAKEEWWNMSLPSYGYSTALGAKHGGYK
;
A
#
# COMPACT_ATOMS: atom_id res chain seq x y z
N MET A 1 -15.60 -8.86 34.28
CA MET A 1 -15.84 -7.68 33.44
C MET A 1 -17.24 -7.78 32.88
N SER A 2 -18.11 -6.81 33.20
CA SER A 2 -19.54 -6.86 32.84
C SER A 2 -19.71 -6.70 31.34
N LYS A 3 -20.36 -7.67 30.70
CA LYS A 3 -20.83 -7.55 29.32
C LYS A 3 -21.92 -6.47 29.29
N PHE A 4 -21.59 -5.30 28.75
CA PHE A 4 -22.59 -4.32 28.38
C PHE A 4 -23.42 -4.92 27.23
N HIS A 5 -24.62 -5.39 27.52
CA HIS A 5 -25.61 -5.65 26.50
C HIS A 5 -26.09 -4.31 25.97
N SER A 6 -25.68 -3.92 24.78
CA SER A 6 -26.27 -2.77 24.09
C SER A 6 -27.76 -3.09 23.84
N THR A 7 -28.65 -2.30 24.39
CA THR A 7 -30.10 -2.44 24.21
C THR A 7 -30.57 -2.03 22.82
N VAL A 8 -29.66 -1.61 21.94
CA VAL A 8 -29.97 -1.22 20.56
C VAL A 8 -29.58 -2.35 19.62
N SER A 9 -30.59 -2.94 18.99
CA SER A 9 -30.33 -3.97 17.95
C SER A 9 -29.73 -3.32 16.69
N ARG A 10 -28.94 -4.11 15.93
CA ARG A 10 -28.45 -3.66 14.61
C ARG A 10 -29.58 -3.12 13.72
N ARG A 11 -30.76 -3.70 13.81
CA ARG A 11 -31.95 -3.29 13.06
C ARG A 11 -32.49 -1.94 13.51
N ASP A 12 -32.47 -1.65 14.81
CA ASP A 12 -32.98 -0.37 15.36
C ASP A 12 -31.97 0.76 15.11
N PHE A 13 -30.69 0.45 15.15
CA PHE A 13 -29.63 1.35 14.71
C PHE A 13 -29.76 1.72 13.23
N MET A 14 -30.02 0.74 12.37
CA MET A 14 -30.26 0.96 10.94
C MET A 14 -31.50 1.82 10.67
N LYS A 15 -32.57 1.62 11.44
CA LYS A 15 -33.76 2.47 11.34
C LYS A 15 -33.48 3.92 11.77
N ALA A 16 -32.66 4.11 12.80
CA ALA A 16 -32.29 5.43 13.29
C ALA A 16 -31.42 6.20 12.25
N ILE A 17 -30.47 5.52 11.61
CA ILE A 17 -29.67 6.13 10.54
C ILE A 17 -30.52 6.40 9.29
N GLY A 18 -31.40 5.46 8.90
CA GLY A 18 -32.28 5.64 7.74
C GLY A 18 -33.26 6.81 7.91
N LEU A 19 -33.78 7.00 9.11
CA LEU A 19 -34.65 8.14 9.45
C LEU A 19 -33.86 9.48 9.56
N GLY A 20 -32.60 9.43 10.05
CA GLY A 20 -31.73 10.61 10.11
C GLY A 20 -31.27 11.05 8.71
N ALA A 21 -30.93 10.12 7.84
CA ALA A 21 -30.53 10.42 6.45
C ALA A 21 -31.71 10.92 5.61
N ALA A 22 -32.92 10.42 5.83
CA ALA A 22 -34.13 10.91 5.16
C ALA A 22 -34.50 12.34 5.56
N GLY A 23 -34.13 12.78 6.78
CA GLY A 23 -34.37 14.16 7.24
C GLY A 23 -33.40 15.19 6.66
N ILE A 24 -32.20 14.79 6.29
CA ILE A 24 -31.14 15.67 5.74
C ILE A 24 -31.12 15.65 4.19
N GLY A 25 -31.59 14.56 3.59
CA GLY A 25 -31.58 14.34 2.13
C GLY A 25 -32.72 15.00 1.35
N ALA A 26 -33.65 15.70 2.00
CA ALA A 26 -34.80 16.33 1.32
C ALA A 26 -34.49 17.64 0.59
N ALA A 27 -33.24 18.08 0.59
CA ALA A 27 -32.81 19.26 -0.16
C ALA A 27 -31.89 18.88 -1.32
N GLY A 28 -32.45 18.41 -2.42
CA GLY A 28 -31.84 18.64 -3.73
C GLY A 28 -30.96 17.54 -4.33
N VAL A 29 -31.19 16.26 -4.07
CA VAL A 29 -30.65 15.18 -4.90
C VAL A 29 -31.80 14.35 -5.45
N ALA A 30 -31.96 14.33 -6.79
CA ALA A 30 -32.81 13.36 -7.44
C ALA A 30 -32.31 11.95 -7.08
N THR A 31 -32.94 11.33 -6.09
CA THR A 31 -32.68 9.94 -5.78
C THR A 31 -33.12 9.13 -6.98
N PRO A 32 -32.26 8.29 -7.57
CA PRO A 32 -32.73 7.32 -8.54
C PRO A 32 -33.78 6.45 -7.85
N VAL A 33 -34.96 6.34 -8.45
CA VAL A 33 -36.03 5.47 -7.99
C VAL A 33 -35.59 4.05 -8.30
N PHE A 34 -35.05 3.36 -7.29
CA PHE A 34 -34.70 1.94 -7.40
C PHE A 34 -36.00 1.13 -7.38
N HIS A 35 -36.41 0.63 -8.53
CA HIS A 35 -37.58 -0.24 -8.63
C HIS A 35 -37.29 -1.68 -8.17
N ASP A 36 -36.06 -2.15 -8.30
CA ASP A 36 -35.59 -3.40 -7.74
C ASP A 36 -34.06 -3.39 -7.65
N LEU A 37 -33.50 -3.63 -6.45
CA LEU A 37 -32.05 -3.65 -6.23
C LEU A 37 -31.41 -4.82 -6.97
N ASP A 38 -32.12 -5.96 -7.08
CA ASP A 38 -31.62 -7.16 -7.74
C ASP A 38 -31.60 -6.97 -9.26
N GLU A 39 -32.56 -6.23 -9.83
CA GLU A 39 -32.62 -5.91 -11.25
C GLU A 39 -31.51 -4.93 -11.64
N PHE A 40 -31.20 -3.95 -10.79
CA PHE A 40 -30.08 -3.03 -11.00
C PHE A 40 -28.72 -3.72 -10.93
N ILE A 41 -28.55 -4.67 -10.01
CA ILE A 41 -27.31 -5.45 -9.87
C ILE A 41 -27.14 -6.43 -11.04
N SER A 42 -28.24 -7.02 -11.52
CA SER A 42 -28.22 -7.99 -12.63
C SER A 42 -28.19 -7.37 -14.02
N SER A 43 -28.53 -6.08 -14.16
CA SER A 43 -28.53 -5.39 -15.44
C SER A 43 -27.17 -4.83 -15.89
N LYS A 44 -26.18 -4.79 -15.00
CA LYS A 44 -24.84 -4.35 -15.37
C LYS A 44 -24.01 -5.52 -15.87
N PRO A 45 -23.30 -5.38 -17.01
CA PRO A 45 -22.36 -6.39 -17.47
C PRO A 45 -21.32 -6.69 -16.37
N GLU A 46 -20.93 -7.94 -16.20
CA GLU A 46 -19.93 -8.37 -15.19
C GLU A 46 -18.60 -7.65 -15.30
N ASN A 47 -18.29 -7.04 -16.44
CA ASN A 47 -17.09 -6.28 -16.72
C ASN A 47 -17.22 -4.77 -16.50
N GLU A 48 -18.41 -4.23 -16.24
CA GLU A 48 -18.60 -2.83 -15.85
C GLU A 48 -18.36 -2.65 -14.35
N ARG A 49 -17.13 -2.38 -13.97
CA ARG A 49 -16.76 -2.00 -12.62
C ARG A 49 -16.79 -0.48 -12.45
N GLU A 50 -17.97 0.07 -12.28
CA GLU A 50 -18.07 1.45 -11.81
C GLU A 50 -17.62 1.55 -10.35
N ARG A 51 -16.85 2.59 -10.04
CA ARG A 51 -16.54 2.92 -8.64
C ARG A 51 -17.83 3.34 -7.92
N ALA A 52 -17.85 3.11 -6.63
CA ALA A 52 -18.98 3.52 -5.80
C ALA A 52 -19.27 5.03 -5.99
N TRP A 53 -20.54 5.41 -6.05
CA TRP A 53 -21.03 6.77 -6.32
C TRP A 53 -20.44 7.84 -5.37
N TRP A 54 -19.99 7.46 -4.20
CA TRP A 54 -19.40 8.34 -3.21
C TRP A 54 -17.89 8.58 -3.42
N VAL A 55 -17.23 7.89 -4.34
CA VAL A 55 -15.84 8.12 -4.73
C VAL A 55 -15.80 9.14 -5.86
N LYS A 56 -15.51 10.39 -5.53
CA LYS A 56 -15.50 11.50 -6.50
C LYS A 56 -14.14 11.61 -7.16
N GLN A 57 -14.10 11.80 -8.46
CA GLN A 57 -12.90 12.23 -9.15
C GLN A 57 -12.66 13.72 -8.92
N VAL A 58 -11.41 14.10 -8.68
CA VAL A 58 -10.95 15.47 -8.45
C VAL A 58 -9.71 15.75 -9.32
N ASP A 59 -9.42 17.02 -9.56
CA ASP A 59 -8.27 17.37 -10.40
C ASP A 59 -6.95 17.26 -9.65
N GLU A 60 -6.96 17.47 -8.33
CA GLU A 60 -5.79 17.39 -7.46
C GLU A 60 -6.04 16.45 -6.29
N PRO A 61 -4.99 15.80 -5.75
CA PRO A 61 -5.09 15.00 -4.54
C PRO A 61 -5.69 15.77 -3.35
N THR A 62 -6.45 15.08 -2.49
CA THR A 62 -7.01 15.68 -1.27
C THR A 62 -5.96 16.08 -0.24
N VAL A 63 -4.76 15.51 -0.31
CA VAL A 63 -3.57 15.98 0.43
C VAL A 63 -2.94 17.14 -0.35
N GLU A 64 -2.73 18.27 0.33
CA GLU A 64 -2.10 19.45 -0.25
C GLU A 64 -0.63 19.15 -0.62
N ILE A 65 -0.24 19.49 -1.86
CA ILE A 65 1.11 19.23 -2.40
C ILE A 65 1.76 20.54 -2.78
N ASP A 66 2.98 20.78 -2.27
CA ASP A 66 3.88 21.83 -2.75
C ASP A 66 5.00 21.19 -3.58
N TRP A 67 4.86 21.30 -4.88
CA TRP A 67 5.84 20.76 -5.83
C TRP A 67 7.20 21.49 -5.77
N ASN A 68 7.28 22.71 -5.22
CA ASN A 68 8.54 23.40 -5.06
C ASN A 68 9.40 22.80 -3.95
N LEU A 69 8.76 22.28 -2.91
CA LEU A 69 9.44 21.55 -1.82
C LEU A 69 9.78 20.12 -2.23
N MET A 70 9.11 19.58 -3.25
CA MET A 70 9.30 18.21 -3.67
C MET A 70 10.55 18.07 -4.54
N SER A 71 11.41 17.12 -4.19
CA SER A 71 12.59 16.74 -4.97
C SER A 71 12.60 15.23 -5.19
N ARG A 72 13.38 14.78 -6.17
CA ARG A 72 13.65 13.35 -6.34
C ARG A 72 14.40 12.84 -5.12
N HIS A 73 14.04 11.66 -4.66
CA HIS A 73 14.56 11.08 -3.43
C HIS A 73 15.46 9.87 -3.73
N HIS A 74 16.28 9.52 -2.76
CA HIS A 74 17.05 8.29 -2.80
C HIS A 74 16.22 7.14 -2.19
N SER A 75 15.88 6.10 -2.96
CA SER A 75 15.02 5.01 -2.47
C SER A 75 15.62 4.20 -1.32
N PHE A 76 16.95 4.25 -1.17
CA PHE A 76 17.67 3.65 -0.06
C PHE A 76 17.40 4.34 1.28
N HIS A 77 16.99 5.60 1.27
CA HIS A 77 16.66 6.40 2.44
C HIS A 77 15.21 6.18 2.88
N SER A 78 14.85 4.97 2.95
CA SER A 78 13.57 4.53 3.48
C SER A 78 13.79 3.87 4.83
N THR A 79 12.90 4.10 5.76
CA THR A 79 12.86 3.39 7.05
C THR A 79 12.57 1.90 6.92
N GLN A 80 12.25 1.43 5.74
CA GLN A 80 12.25 0.01 5.40
C GLN A 80 13.64 -0.51 5.09
N SER A 81 14.62 0.37 4.91
CA SER A 81 16.01 0.02 4.73
C SER A 81 16.65 -0.32 6.07
N GLY A 82 17.32 -1.48 6.13
CA GLY A 82 18.10 -1.84 7.30
C GLY A 82 19.19 -0.81 7.63
N ALA A 83 19.71 -0.08 6.63
CA ALA A 83 20.73 0.93 6.83
C ALA A 83 20.25 2.11 7.67
N ILE A 84 19.08 2.66 7.37
CA ILE A 84 18.49 3.74 8.17
C ILE A 84 18.23 3.26 9.60
N ASN A 85 17.65 2.08 9.77
CA ASN A 85 17.43 1.52 11.10
C ASN A 85 18.74 1.36 11.88
N ALA A 86 19.78 0.79 11.26
CA ALA A 86 21.08 0.64 11.90
C ALA A 86 21.77 1.98 12.20
N ARG A 87 21.60 3.00 11.35
CA ARG A 87 22.12 4.34 11.61
C ARG A 87 21.54 4.94 12.89
N TYR A 88 20.25 4.83 13.08
CA TYR A 88 19.57 5.41 14.25
C TYR A 88 19.68 4.53 15.49
N LEU A 89 19.44 3.24 15.36
CA LEU A 89 19.43 2.32 16.50
C LEU A 89 20.83 1.86 16.92
N GLY A 90 21.83 1.98 16.03
CA GLY A 90 23.16 1.41 16.19
C GLY A 90 23.28 0.02 15.56
N LEU A 91 24.46 -0.31 15.00
CA LEU A 91 24.68 -1.60 14.32
C LEU A 91 24.50 -2.80 15.25
N ALA A 92 25.16 -2.78 16.41
CA ALA A 92 25.12 -3.86 17.37
C ALA A 92 23.72 -4.03 17.98
N GLU A 93 23.09 -2.92 18.35
CA GLU A 93 21.75 -2.91 18.93
C GLU A 93 20.71 -3.40 17.92
N TYR A 94 20.77 -2.96 16.67
CA TYR A 94 19.87 -3.43 15.64
C TYR A 94 20.04 -4.91 15.34
N ALA A 95 21.28 -5.42 15.27
CA ALA A 95 21.54 -6.84 15.14
C ALA A 95 21.01 -7.62 16.35
N GLY A 96 21.12 -7.08 17.57
CA GLY A 96 20.55 -7.66 18.79
C GLY A 96 19.03 -7.78 18.73
N LEU A 97 18.33 -6.76 18.23
CA LEU A 97 16.87 -6.81 18.04
C LEU A 97 16.46 -7.92 17.05
N LEU A 98 17.21 -8.10 15.96
CA LEU A 98 16.94 -9.16 14.98
C LEU A 98 17.22 -10.56 15.54
N ALA A 99 18.25 -10.70 16.38
CA ALA A 99 18.53 -11.96 17.11
C ALA A 99 17.41 -12.29 18.11
N GLN A 100 16.92 -11.28 18.85
CA GLN A 100 15.74 -11.42 19.73
C GLN A 100 14.51 -11.89 18.94
N GLN A 101 14.27 -11.33 17.76
CA GLN A 101 13.17 -11.74 16.89
C GLN A 101 13.23 -13.24 16.58
N ALA A 102 14.40 -13.76 16.21
CA ALA A 102 14.57 -15.17 15.87
C ALA A 102 14.34 -16.07 17.10
N ALA A 103 14.87 -15.69 18.28
CA ALA A 103 14.69 -16.42 19.53
C ALA A 103 13.22 -16.41 19.98
N ALA A 104 12.56 -15.26 19.94
CA ALA A 104 11.16 -15.11 20.30
C ALA A 104 10.25 -15.95 19.40
N LYS A 105 10.56 -16.01 18.10
CA LYS A 105 9.83 -16.85 17.14
C LYS A 105 9.92 -18.33 17.50
N LYS A 106 11.12 -18.82 17.81
CA LYS A 106 11.33 -20.22 18.20
C LYS A 106 10.57 -20.56 19.49
N ALA A 107 10.69 -19.70 20.50
CA ALA A 107 9.99 -19.90 21.78
C ALA A 107 8.46 -19.88 21.60
N ALA A 108 7.92 -18.97 20.80
CA ALA A 108 6.49 -18.86 20.55
C ALA A 108 5.94 -20.13 19.86
N ILE A 109 6.65 -20.71 18.91
CA ILE A 109 6.28 -21.98 18.27
C ILE A 109 6.25 -23.10 19.30
N GLN A 110 7.31 -23.23 20.14
CA GLN A 110 7.41 -24.26 21.16
C GLN A 110 6.29 -24.18 22.20
N ASN A 111 5.84 -22.97 22.54
CA ASN A 111 4.80 -22.71 23.51
C ASN A 111 3.38 -22.68 22.91
N ASN A 112 3.23 -22.97 21.62
CA ASN A 112 1.95 -22.86 20.89
C ASN A 112 1.24 -21.51 21.11
N THR A 113 2.02 -20.41 21.12
CA THR A 113 1.47 -19.07 21.34
C THR A 113 0.45 -18.73 20.23
N PRO A 114 -0.79 -18.32 20.55
CA PRO A 114 -1.80 -17.98 19.55
C PRO A 114 -1.34 -16.94 18.53
N GLY A 115 -1.55 -17.24 17.23
CA GLY A 115 -1.05 -16.44 16.11
C GLY A 115 0.42 -16.68 15.76
N LEU A 116 1.15 -17.49 16.53
CA LEU A 116 2.57 -17.80 16.34
C LEU A 116 2.84 -19.31 16.40
N THR A 117 1.83 -20.13 16.30
CA THR A 117 1.95 -21.59 16.30
C THR A 117 2.73 -22.10 15.08
N LEU A 118 3.09 -23.37 15.09
CA LEU A 118 3.79 -23.97 13.94
C LEU A 118 2.99 -23.82 12.64
N ARG A 119 1.65 -24.02 12.70
CA ARG A 119 0.80 -23.86 11.51
C ARG A 119 0.74 -22.42 10.99
N ASP A 120 0.73 -21.42 11.88
CA ASP A 120 0.73 -20.00 11.50
C ASP A 120 2.05 -19.61 10.82
N GLN A 121 3.16 -20.13 11.33
CA GLN A 121 4.47 -19.92 10.72
C GLN A 121 4.61 -20.63 9.37
N ALA A 122 4.08 -21.85 9.26
CA ALA A 122 4.02 -22.58 8.00
C ALA A 122 3.17 -21.82 6.95
N LEU A 123 2.01 -21.30 7.35
CA LEU A 123 1.17 -20.47 6.49
C LEU A 123 1.93 -19.22 6.01
N ASN A 124 2.58 -18.50 6.93
CA ASN A 124 3.36 -17.31 6.59
C ASN A 124 4.48 -17.63 5.59
N LEU A 125 5.23 -18.69 5.80
CA LEU A 125 6.30 -19.11 4.89
C LEU A 125 5.76 -19.53 3.51
N ALA A 126 4.71 -20.35 3.50
CA ALA A 126 4.07 -20.80 2.27
C ALA A 126 3.45 -19.65 1.46
N SER A 127 2.93 -18.62 2.14
CA SER A 127 2.33 -17.43 1.51
C SER A 127 3.33 -16.61 0.69
N ARG A 128 4.64 -16.78 0.93
CA ARG A 128 5.69 -16.14 0.11
C ARG A 128 5.68 -16.66 -1.33
N GLY A 129 5.37 -17.96 -1.49
CA GLY A 129 5.41 -18.60 -2.80
C GLY A 129 6.75 -18.37 -3.50
N LEU A 130 6.71 -18.13 -4.81
CA LEU A 130 7.89 -17.77 -5.60
C LEU A 130 8.21 -16.26 -5.57
N GLY A 131 7.35 -15.43 -4.98
CA GLY A 131 7.39 -13.97 -5.13
C GLY A 131 8.60 -13.28 -4.51
N PHE A 132 9.22 -13.86 -3.46
CA PHE A 132 10.40 -13.25 -2.82
C PHE A 132 11.73 -13.90 -3.18
N THR A 133 11.69 -15.09 -3.74
CA THR A 133 12.90 -15.89 -3.96
C THR A 133 13.39 -15.89 -5.39
N ALA A 134 12.55 -15.47 -6.32
CA ALA A 134 12.80 -15.50 -7.75
C ALA A 134 12.58 -14.13 -8.38
N LEU A 135 13.30 -13.10 -7.88
CA LEU A 135 13.29 -11.79 -8.52
C LEU A 135 13.86 -11.88 -9.94
N PRO A 136 13.29 -11.18 -10.92
CA PRO A 136 13.86 -11.13 -12.27
C PRO A 136 15.23 -10.48 -12.22
N LYS A 137 16.17 -11.02 -12.98
CA LYS A 137 17.51 -10.44 -13.14
C LYS A 137 17.46 -9.18 -13.98
N ASP A 138 16.55 -9.14 -14.92
CA ASP A 138 16.32 -8.00 -15.82
C ASP A 138 14.91 -7.45 -15.62
N LYS A 139 14.81 -6.19 -15.22
CA LYS A 139 13.56 -5.49 -14.98
C LYS A 139 12.80 -5.10 -16.26
N PHE A 140 13.47 -5.17 -17.41
CA PHE A 140 12.87 -4.88 -18.71
C PHE A 140 12.44 -6.15 -19.46
N ASN A 141 13.03 -7.30 -19.09
CA ASN A 141 12.77 -8.56 -19.74
C ASN A 141 12.88 -9.71 -18.73
N ASP A 142 11.76 -10.10 -18.19
CA ASP A 142 11.71 -11.19 -17.23
C ASP A 142 11.93 -12.54 -17.91
N THR A 143 13.16 -13.04 -17.85
CA THR A 143 13.57 -14.30 -18.46
C THR A 143 12.98 -15.55 -17.78
N ARG A 144 12.25 -15.42 -16.69
CA ARG A 144 11.50 -16.51 -16.07
C ARG A 144 10.25 -16.87 -16.87
N LEU A 145 9.82 -15.95 -17.74
CA LEU A 145 8.62 -16.10 -18.57
C LEU A 145 8.94 -16.85 -19.86
N ALA A 146 7.94 -17.49 -20.42
CA ALA A 146 8.02 -18.01 -21.77
C ALA A 146 8.31 -16.89 -22.78
N ALA A 147 9.01 -17.20 -23.84
CA ALA A 147 9.20 -16.26 -24.92
C ALA A 147 7.85 -15.85 -25.51
N ILE A 148 7.63 -14.55 -25.65
CA ILE A 148 6.42 -14.02 -26.29
C ILE A 148 6.75 -13.61 -27.72
N ALA A 149 5.82 -13.88 -28.65
CA ALA A 149 5.89 -13.33 -29.99
C ALA A 149 5.62 -11.82 -29.92
N THR A 150 6.56 -11.03 -30.41
CA THR A 150 6.40 -9.58 -30.51
C THR A 150 5.94 -9.19 -31.92
N PRO A 151 5.30 -8.03 -32.15
CA PRO A 151 4.93 -7.58 -33.48
C PRO A 151 6.09 -7.61 -34.46
N GLU A 152 7.28 -7.21 -34.00
CA GLU A 152 8.50 -7.26 -34.78
C GLU A 152 8.85 -8.70 -35.23
N SER A 153 8.77 -9.67 -34.31
CA SER A 153 9.02 -11.09 -34.64
C SER A 153 7.97 -11.71 -35.57
N LEU A 154 6.76 -11.13 -35.59
CA LEU A 154 5.66 -11.53 -36.45
C LEU A 154 5.63 -10.77 -37.78
N GLY A 155 6.47 -9.76 -37.98
CA GLY A 155 6.47 -8.90 -39.17
C GLY A 155 5.21 -8.04 -39.30
N VAL A 156 4.56 -7.68 -38.16
CA VAL A 156 3.36 -6.84 -38.14
C VAL A 156 3.65 -5.52 -37.41
N PRO A 157 2.89 -4.43 -37.67
CA PRO A 157 3.04 -3.21 -36.90
C PRO A 157 2.68 -3.45 -35.44
N ARG A 158 3.25 -2.63 -34.53
CA ARG A 158 2.85 -2.63 -33.13
C ARG A 158 1.41 -2.17 -32.99
N TRP A 159 0.79 -2.51 -31.87
CA TRP A 159 -0.54 -2.00 -31.53
C TRP A 159 -0.55 -0.46 -31.49
N GLU A 160 -1.60 0.13 -32.04
CA GLU A 160 -1.87 1.56 -31.97
C GLU A 160 -3.33 1.75 -31.58
N GLY A 161 -3.57 2.46 -30.47
CA GLY A 161 -4.88 2.83 -29.97
C GLY A 161 -4.86 4.23 -29.39
N THR A 162 -6.03 4.83 -29.17
CA THR A 162 -6.10 6.09 -28.44
C THR A 162 -5.68 5.90 -26.99
N PRO A 163 -5.26 6.95 -26.27
CA PRO A 163 -4.91 6.84 -24.85
C PRO A 163 -6.02 6.23 -23.99
N GLU A 164 -7.29 6.52 -24.31
CA GLU A 164 -8.47 5.99 -23.61
C GLU A 164 -8.65 4.50 -23.89
N GLU A 165 -8.53 4.06 -25.15
CA GLU A 165 -8.60 2.65 -25.54
C GLU A 165 -7.47 1.85 -24.86
N ASN A 166 -6.26 2.41 -24.82
CA ASN A 166 -5.11 1.79 -24.20
C ASN A 166 -5.31 1.65 -22.69
N LEU A 167 -5.83 2.68 -22.01
CA LEU A 167 -6.16 2.59 -20.58
C LEU A 167 -7.20 1.50 -20.32
N GLN A 168 -8.29 1.49 -21.06
CA GLN A 168 -9.36 0.50 -20.92
C GLN A 168 -8.84 -0.92 -21.15
N MET A 169 -8.04 -1.12 -22.19
CA MET A 169 -7.39 -2.38 -22.49
C MET A 169 -6.49 -2.85 -21.34
N MET A 170 -5.67 -1.95 -20.78
CA MET A 170 -4.78 -2.27 -19.66
C MET A 170 -5.56 -2.57 -18.38
N GLN A 171 -6.65 -1.86 -18.12
CA GLN A 171 -7.53 -2.14 -16.99
C GLN A 171 -8.14 -3.54 -17.11
N ALA A 172 -8.64 -3.92 -18.29
CA ALA A 172 -9.20 -5.24 -18.53
C ALA A 172 -8.14 -6.35 -18.39
N ALA A 173 -6.98 -6.18 -19.02
CA ALA A 173 -5.90 -7.17 -18.98
C ALA A 173 -5.35 -7.37 -17.56
N MET A 174 -5.02 -6.28 -16.86
CA MET A 174 -4.46 -6.37 -15.51
C MET A 174 -5.48 -6.87 -14.47
N ALA A 175 -6.77 -6.56 -14.65
CA ALA A 175 -7.83 -7.15 -13.83
C ALA A 175 -7.90 -8.68 -14.03
N HIS A 176 -7.78 -9.16 -15.28
CA HIS A 176 -7.69 -10.58 -15.57
C HIS A 176 -6.44 -11.22 -14.94
N PHE A 177 -5.33 -10.50 -14.86
CA PHE A 177 -4.09 -10.98 -14.22
C PHE A 177 -4.18 -10.96 -12.68
N GLY A 178 -5.21 -10.35 -12.10
CA GLY A 178 -5.48 -10.36 -10.66
C GLY A 178 -5.29 -9.01 -9.93
N ALA A 179 -5.04 -7.92 -10.66
CA ALA A 179 -5.09 -6.58 -10.06
C ALA A 179 -6.53 -6.18 -9.72
N SER A 180 -6.73 -5.48 -8.61
CA SER A 180 -8.07 -5.06 -8.19
C SER A 180 -8.49 -3.75 -8.88
N ASN A 181 -7.71 -2.69 -8.69
CA ASN A 181 -7.93 -1.40 -9.33
C ASN A 181 -6.67 -0.98 -10.07
N ILE A 182 -6.83 -0.36 -11.21
CA ILE A 182 -5.73 0.05 -12.09
C ILE A 182 -5.94 1.51 -12.47
N GLY A 183 -4.89 2.31 -12.34
CA GLY A 183 -4.85 3.69 -12.77
C GLY A 183 -3.55 4.00 -13.51
N ALA A 184 -3.58 5.04 -14.33
CA ALA A 184 -2.43 5.47 -15.11
C ALA A 184 -2.25 6.99 -15.06
N ALA A 185 -1.00 7.42 -15.16
CA ALA A 185 -0.66 8.83 -15.33
C ALA A 185 0.63 8.97 -16.15
N GLU A 186 0.71 10.01 -16.96
CA GLU A 186 1.97 10.38 -17.60
C GLU A 186 2.90 11.04 -16.57
N LEU A 187 4.15 10.60 -16.56
CA LEU A 187 5.21 11.13 -15.70
C LEU A 187 5.95 12.26 -16.42
N HIS A 188 5.35 13.43 -16.45
CA HIS A 188 5.94 14.64 -17.03
C HIS A 188 6.00 15.80 -16.03
N GLY A 189 6.85 16.78 -16.28
CA GLY A 189 6.96 17.96 -15.44
C GLY A 189 7.19 17.62 -13.96
N GLU A 190 6.32 18.14 -13.09
CA GLU A 190 6.43 17.95 -11.64
C GLU A 190 6.29 16.48 -11.22
N HIS A 191 5.53 15.66 -11.96
CA HIS A 191 5.37 14.25 -11.65
C HIS A 191 6.69 13.46 -11.72
N GLN A 192 7.68 13.92 -12.49
CA GLN A 192 9.01 13.31 -12.53
C GLN A 192 9.74 13.40 -11.18
N LYS A 193 9.39 14.36 -10.33
CA LYS A 193 9.92 14.49 -8.97
C LYS A 193 9.50 13.33 -8.06
N LEU A 194 8.43 12.60 -8.42
CA LEU A 194 8.00 11.40 -7.70
C LEU A 194 8.97 10.23 -7.89
N LEU A 195 9.70 10.19 -9.01
CA LEU A 195 10.69 9.15 -9.26
C LEU A 195 11.96 9.34 -8.44
N ALA A 196 12.50 8.25 -7.91
CA ALA A 196 13.78 8.28 -7.21
C ALA A 196 14.93 8.67 -8.15
N ASN A 197 15.95 9.33 -7.61
CA ASN A 197 17.19 9.61 -8.32
C ASN A 197 18.21 8.47 -8.22
N PHE A 198 18.03 7.57 -7.24
CA PHE A 198 18.83 6.37 -7.06
C PHE A 198 17.92 5.18 -6.72
N GLY A 199 18.15 4.05 -7.37
CA GLY A 199 17.52 2.79 -7.05
C GLY A 199 18.07 2.19 -5.76
N ARG A 200 17.25 1.42 -5.07
CA ARG A 200 17.66 0.63 -3.92
C ARG A 200 18.35 -0.64 -4.41
N GLN A 201 19.46 -1.01 -3.79
CA GLN A 201 20.18 -2.20 -4.18
C GLN A 201 20.03 -3.35 -3.19
N SER A 202 19.95 -4.56 -3.73
CA SER A 202 19.87 -5.81 -2.97
C SER A 202 21.09 -6.06 -2.05
N ILE A 203 22.24 -5.43 -2.32
CA ILE A 203 23.43 -5.57 -1.48
C ILE A 203 23.23 -4.94 -0.09
N ALA A 204 22.46 -3.85 0.01
CA ALA A 204 22.10 -3.33 1.31
C ALA A 204 21.30 -4.34 2.13
N GLU A 205 20.46 -5.13 1.50
CA GLU A 205 19.71 -6.19 2.17
C GLU A 205 20.59 -7.40 2.51
N SER A 206 21.58 -7.73 1.70
CA SER A 206 22.56 -8.77 2.02
C SER A 206 23.58 -8.35 3.07
N TYR A 207 23.76 -7.03 3.26
CA TYR A 207 24.55 -6.49 4.35
C TYR A 207 23.80 -6.55 5.68
N PHE A 208 22.48 -6.62 5.68
CA PHE A 208 21.61 -6.68 6.84
C PHE A 208 20.74 -7.97 6.80
N PRO A 209 20.73 -8.85 7.77
CA PRO A 209 21.13 -8.73 9.19
C PRO A 209 22.62 -8.95 9.40
N TYR A 210 23.20 -8.16 10.28
CA TYR A 210 24.63 -7.92 10.40
C TYR A 210 25.29 -8.68 11.53
N GLU A 211 25.08 -9.95 11.68
CA GLU A 211 25.89 -10.70 12.62
C GLU A 211 27.37 -10.49 12.31
N GLY A 212 28.08 -9.90 13.27
CA GLY A 212 29.52 -9.69 13.20
C GLY A 212 30.01 -8.49 12.40
N LYS A 213 29.12 -7.63 11.84
CA LYS A 213 29.55 -6.42 11.13
C LYS A 213 29.54 -5.22 12.05
N THR A 214 30.68 -4.60 12.21
CA THR A 214 30.92 -3.46 13.12
C THR A 214 31.30 -2.19 12.41
N THR A 215 31.41 -2.20 11.06
CA THR A 215 31.93 -1.11 10.28
C THR A 215 30.80 -0.23 9.73
N TRP A 216 30.85 1.06 10.01
CA TRP A 216 30.01 2.08 9.44
C TRP A 216 30.86 3.12 8.68
N PRO A 217 30.52 3.53 7.45
CA PRO A 217 29.43 3.03 6.60
C PRO A 217 29.69 1.64 6.04
N PRO A 218 28.64 0.93 5.56
CA PRO A 218 28.84 -0.33 4.88
C PRO A 218 29.77 -0.14 3.66
N PRO A 219 30.79 -0.99 3.51
CA PRO A 219 31.66 -0.93 2.33
C PRO A 219 30.81 -1.26 1.09
N ASN A 220 30.99 -0.51 0.01
CA ASN A 220 30.28 -0.71 -1.26
C ASN A 220 28.75 -0.55 -1.21
N ALA A 221 28.26 0.53 -0.60
CA ALA A 221 26.91 0.97 -0.85
C ALA A 221 26.81 1.35 -2.34
N PHE A 222 26.40 0.40 -3.18
CA PHE A 222 26.22 0.66 -4.59
C PHE A 222 25.07 1.64 -4.79
N ILE A 223 25.38 2.72 -5.42
CA ILE A 223 24.42 3.71 -5.86
C ILE A 223 24.05 3.31 -7.29
N GLN A 224 22.78 2.98 -7.53
CA GLN A 224 22.27 2.79 -8.88
C GLN A 224 21.53 4.06 -9.32
N PRO A 225 22.19 4.96 -10.09
CA PRO A 225 21.53 6.18 -10.54
C PRO A 225 20.33 5.87 -11.43
N VAL A 226 19.28 6.68 -11.28
CA VAL A 226 18.13 6.71 -12.17
C VAL A 226 18.11 8.06 -12.85
N VAL A 227 18.37 8.08 -14.15
CA VAL A 227 18.63 9.28 -14.93
C VAL A 227 17.59 9.42 -16.03
N PHE A 228 17.06 10.64 -16.22
CA PHE A 228 16.25 10.96 -17.38
C PHE A 228 17.14 11.19 -18.61
N THR A 229 16.69 10.68 -19.76
CA THR A 229 17.40 10.76 -21.03
C THR A 229 16.49 11.20 -22.15
N ASN A 230 17.06 11.72 -23.24
CA ASN A 230 16.33 12.02 -24.47
C ASN A 230 16.11 10.77 -25.36
N GLU A 231 16.70 9.64 -25.00
CA GLU A 231 16.43 8.37 -25.66
C GLU A 231 14.96 7.99 -25.44
N LYS A 232 14.37 7.34 -26.43
CA LYS A 232 12.95 6.94 -26.40
C LYS A 232 12.69 5.62 -25.65
N GLN A 233 13.77 4.92 -25.28
CA GLN A 233 13.67 3.60 -24.69
C GLN A 233 14.24 3.56 -23.28
N PHE A 234 13.61 2.78 -22.43
CA PHE A 234 14.19 2.42 -21.14
C PHE A 234 15.43 1.56 -21.36
N SER A 235 16.47 1.83 -20.61
CA SER A 235 17.70 1.02 -20.67
C SER A 235 18.43 1.00 -19.33
N GLN A 236 19.39 0.10 -19.19
CA GLN A 236 20.29 0.05 -18.05
C GLN A 236 21.71 -0.20 -18.53
N ASN A 237 22.63 0.53 -17.95
CA ASN A 237 24.05 0.25 -18.09
C ASN A 237 24.42 -0.88 -17.11
N GLU A 238 24.74 -2.05 -17.59
CA GLU A 238 25.04 -3.23 -16.77
C GLU A 238 26.31 -3.03 -15.91
N THR A 239 27.26 -2.22 -16.38
CA THR A 239 28.53 -1.97 -15.66
C THR A 239 28.32 -1.02 -14.47
N THR A 240 27.57 0.06 -14.66
CA THR A 240 27.34 1.08 -13.62
C THR A 240 26.06 0.87 -12.84
N GLY A 241 25.16 0.02 -13.31
CA GLY A 241 23.81 -0.16 -12.76
C GLY A 241 22.87 1.03 -13.03
N THR A 242 23.32 2.05 -13.80
CA THR A 242 22.53 3.25 -14.09
C THR A 242 21.30 2.88 -14.93
N THR A 243 20.14 3.27 -14.46
CA THR A 243 18.87 3.13 -15.19
C THR A 243 18.57 4.43 -15.93
N TYR A 244 18.30 4.33 -17.22
CA TYR A 244 17.90 5.44 -18.07
C TYR A 244 16.40 5.38 -18.34
N ILE A 245 15.71 6.46 -18.06
CA ILE A 245 14.26 6.62 -18.25
C ILE A 245 14.06 7.75 -19.28
N PRO A 246 13.21 7.55 -20.31
CA PRO A 246 12.84 8.64 -21.21
C PRO A 246 12.31 9.86 -20.47
N SER A 247 12.71 11.06 -20.87
CA SER A 247 12.23 12.31 -20.26
C SER A 247 10.80 12.69 -20.66
N SER A 248 10.18 11.97 -21.60
CA SER A 248 8.80 12.16 -22.02
C SER A 248 8.21 10.84 -22.53
N GLY A 249 6.88 10.76 -22.57
CA GLY A 249 6.18 9.57 -23.04
C GLY A 249 6.32 8.37 -22.08
N VAL A 250 6.50 8.61 -20.80
CA VAL A 250 6.55 7.58 -19.76
C VAL A 250 5.27 7.64 -18.94
N TYR A 251 4.61 6.51 -18.83
CA TYR A 251 3.38 6.35 -18.07
C TYR A 251 3.60 5.41 -16.89
N THR A 252 3.11 5.79 -15.71
CA THR A 252 2.96 4.87 -14.59
C THR A 252 1.66 4.11 -14.74
N LEU A 253 1.72 2.80 -14.48
CA LEU A 253 0.57 1.93 -14.25
C LEU A 253 0.57 1.58 -12.76
N SER A 254 -0.25 2.27 -12.00
CA SER A 254 -0.45 1.96 -10.59
C SER A 254 -1.57 0.95 -10.43
N TYR A 255 -1.42 0.00 -9.53
CA TYR A 255 -2.46 -0.99 -9.28
C TYR A 255 -2.50 -1.44 -7.82
N THR A 256 -3.66 -1.93 -7.42
CA THR A 256 -3.91 -2.42 -6.07
C THR A 256 -4.06 -3.93 -6.03
N VAL A 257 -3.62 -4.50 -4.91
CA VAL A 257 -3.82 -5.91 -4.58
C VAL A 257 -4.44 -5.97 -3.18
N PRO A 258 -5.70 -6.40 -3.04
CA PRO A 258 -6.34 -6.47 -1.73
C PRO A 258 -5.69 -7.53 -0.84
N GLN A 259 -5.80 -7.31 0.47
CA GLN A 259 -5.33 -8.23 1.50
C GLN A 259 -6.51 -8.68 2.38
N SER A 260 -6.39 -9.84 3.01
CA SER A 260 -7.43 -10.32 3.92
C SER A 260 -7.51 -9.43 5.17
N HIS A 261 -8.62 -8.73 5.33
CA HIS A 261 -8.90 -7.93 6.51
C HIS A 261 -8.96 -8.79 7.79
N GLU A 262 -9.64 -9.95 7.74
CA GLU A 262 -9.76 -10.84 8.90
C GLU A 262 -8.41 -11.36 9.39
N MET A 263 -7.50 -11.70 8.48
CA MET A 263 -6.14 -12.08 8.85
C MET A 263 -5.36 -10.87 9.41
N MET A 264 -5.55 -9.68 8.83
CA MET A 264 -4.87 -8.45 9.28
C MET A 264 -5.25 -8.06 10.71
N ARG A 265 -6.46 -8.37 11.16
CA ARG A 265 -6.92 -8.14 12.54
C ARG A 265 -6.15 -8.94 13.60
N THR A 266 -5.37 -9.95 13.20
CA THR A 266 -4.52 -10.74 14.11
C THR A 266 -3.18 -10.07 14.43
N THR A 267 -2.90 -8.87 13.87
CA THR A 267 -1.73 -8.05 14.22
C THR A 267 -1.80 -7.59 15.69
N PRO A 268 -0.68 -7.27 16.36
CA PRO A 268 0.70 -7.45 15.93
C PRO A 268 1.19 -8.88 16.14
N ASN A 269 2.37 -9.16 15.61
CA ASN A 269 3.16 -10.35 15.93
C ASN A 269 2.39 -11.67 15.73
N SER A 270 1.77 -11.86 14.56
CA SER A 270 1.09 -13.11 14.18
C SER A 270 1.55 -13.57 12.80
N GLY A 271 1.74 -14.89 12.64
CA GLY A 271 2.00 -15.51 11.34
C GLY A 271 0.84 -15.34 10.36
N ILE A 272 -0.38 -15.25 10.88
CA ILE A 272 -1.61 -15.12 10.10
C ILE A 272 -1.64 -13.75 9.39
N PHE A 273 -1.50 -12.64 10.13
CA PHE A 273 -1.48 -11.32 9.46
C PHE A 273 -0.26 -11.16 8.54
N SER A 274 0.88 -11.73 8.93
CA SER A 274 2.08 -11.68 8.10
C SER A 274 1.88 -12.44 6.79
N ALA A 275 1.16 -13.55 6.79
CA ALA A 275 0.77 -14.27 5.58
C ALA A 275 -0.09 -13.41 4.66
N ALA A 276 -1.09 -12.69 5.20
CA ALA A 276 -1.91 -11.75 4.42
C ALA A 276 -1.05 -10.64 3.80
N ASN A 277 -0.16 -10.05 4.58
CA ASN A 277 0.72 -9.00 4.10
C ASN A 277 1.67 -9.49 2.99
N ILE A 278 2.18 -10.70 3.10
CA ILE A 278 3.11 -11.28 2.12
C ILE A 278 2.39 -11.71 0.84
N THR A 279 1.15 -12.16 0.92
CA THR A 279 0.37 -12.60 -0.24
C THR A 279 0.31 -11.54 -1.34
N ARG A 280 0.21 -10.25 -1.00
CA ARG A 280 0.23 -9.16 -2.00
C ARG A 280 1.48 -9.16 -2.86
N TYR A 281 2.63 -9.49 -2.32
CA TYR A 281 3.89 -9.55 -3.07
C TYR A 281 3.95 -10.76 -3.99
N ARG A 282 3.42 -11.92 -3.56
CA ARG A 282 3.28 -13.10 -4.41
C ARG A 282 2.37 -12.80 -5.60
N LEU A 283 1.24 -12.15 -5.38
CA LEU A 283 0.31 -11.75 -6.44
C LEU A 283 0.92 -10.70 -7.36
N ARG A 284 1.64 -9.72 -6.80
CA ARG A 284 2.40 -8.74 -7.57
C ARG A 284 3.30 -9.40 -8.60
N GLU A 285 4.06 -10.43 -8.21
CA GLU A 285 4.98 -11.12 -9.13
C GLU A 285 4.26 -11.70 -10.35
N ASN A 286 3.11 -12.29 -10.13
CA ASN A 286 2.30 -12.83 -11.21
C ASN A 286 1.72 -11.72 -12.10
N ILE A 287 1.13 -10.70 -11.49
CA ILE A 287 0.51 -9.57 -12.22
C ILE A 287 1.55 -8.86 -13.08
N ARG A 288 2.70 -8.48 -12.50
CA ARG A 288 3.73 -7.76 -13.24
C ARG A 288 4.32 -8.57 -14.39
N ALA A 289 4.51 -9.89 -14.19
CA ALA A 289 5.01 -10.78 -15.21
C ALA A 289 4.04 -10.88 -16.39
N CYS A 290 2.76 -11.14 -16.12
CA CYS A 290 1.74 -11.19 -17.17
C CYS A 290 1.59 -9.83 -17.88
N THR A 291 1.62 -8.73 -17.14
CA THR A 291 1.54 -7.38 -17.72
C THR A 291 2.73 -7.08 -18.63
N GLN A 292 3.94 -7.48 -18.24
CA GLN A 292 5.11 -7.29 -19.08
C GLN A 292 5.03 -8.09 -20.38
N MET A 293 4.61 -9.36 -20.29
CA MET A 293 4.38 -10.19 -21.49
C MET A 293 3.34 -9.53 -22.42
N PHE A 294 2.24 -9.06 -21.84
CA PHE A 294 1.17 -8.45 -22.61
C PHE A 294 1.64 -7.18 -23.33
N ILE A 295 2.27 -6.24 -22.62
CA ILE A 295 2.77 -4.99 -23.19
C ILE A 295 3.84 -5.25 -24.27
N ARG A 296 4.75 -6.19 -24.04
CA ARG A 296 5.74 -6.58 -25.05
C ARG A 296 5.11 -7.22 -26.27
N GLY A 297 4.05 -8.01 -26.08
CA GLY A 297 3.25 -8.57 -27.19
C GLY A 297 2.54 -7.51 -28.02
N LEU A 298 2.32 -6.32 -27.48
CA LEU A 298 1.79 -5.16 -28.19
C LEU A 298 2.89 -4.33 -28.90
N GLY A 299 4.18 -4.58 -28.60
CA GLY A 299 5.32 -3.86 -29.17
C GLY A 299 5.77 -2.65 -28.37
N TYR A 300 5.45 -2.61 -27.06
CA TYR A 300 5.87 -1.57 -26.13
C TYR A 300 6.79 -2.13 -25.05
N GLN A 301 7.45 -1.25 -24.33
CA GLN A 301 8.31 -1.60 -23.21
C GLN A 301 7.59 -1.49 -21.87
N LEU A 302 7.97 -2.33 -20.93
CA LEU A 302 7.56 -2.20 -19.53
C LEU A 302 8.75 -2.41 -18.61
N MET A 303 8.98 -1.45 -17.71
CA MET A 303 9.97 -1.52 -16.67
C MET A 303 9.31 -1.87 -15.33
N TYR A 304 9.87 -2.83 -14.60
CA TYR A 304 9.47 -3.11 -13.23
C TYR A 304 9.95 -2.03 -12.26
N ASP A 305 9.20 -1.85 -11.19
CA ASP A 305 9.56 -1.02 -10.04
C ASP A 305 10.56 -1.77 -9.12
N GLU A 306 11.61 -2.36 -9.67
CA GLU A 306 12.58 -3.16 -8.92
C GLU A 306 14.03 -2.82 -9.32
N PRO A 307 14.96 -2.97 -8.38
CA PRO A 307 14.82 -3.50 -7.02
C PRO A 307 14.51 -2.42 -5.97
N TYR A 308 13.27 -2.09 -5.78
CA TYR A 308 12.70 -1.15 -4.81
C TYR A 308 12.66 0.33 -5.25
N GLY A 309 11.52 0.72 -5.75
CA GLY A 309 11.02 2.06 -5.59
C GLY A 309 11.58 3.07 -6.57
N ALA A 310 11.29 2.90 -7.87
CA ALA A 310 11.40 4.06 -8.74
C ALA A 310 10.47 5.18 -8.26
N MET A 311 9.29 4.82 -7.71
CA MET A 311 8.37 5.78 -7.07
C MET A 311 7.79 5.17 -5.78
N PRO A 312 7.55 5.98 -4.71
CA PRO A 312 6.79 5.48 -3.58
C PRO A 312 5.38 5.04 -3.99
N GLY A 313 4.98 3.81 -3.68
CA GLY A 313 3.68 3.25 -4.06
C GLY A 313 2.48 4.08 -3.61
N ILE A 314 2.62 4.83 -2.52
CA ILE A 314 1.63 5.81 -2.09
C ILE A 314 1.47 6.92 -3.12
N ALA A 315 2.57 7.41 -3.69
CA ALA A 315 2.55 8.54 -4.61
C ALA A 315 1.83 8.18 -5.92
N GLY A 316 2.17 7.04 -6.51
CA GLY A 316 1.49 6.55 -7.71
C GLY A 316 0.01 6.28 -7.47
N ALA A 317 -0.33 5.59 -6.39
CA ALA A 317 -1.71 5.26 -6.07
C ALA A 317 -2.59 6.50 -5.79
N VAL A 318 -2.04 7.54 -5.15
CA VAL A 318 -2.76 8.81 -4.92
C VAL A 318 -2.90 9.60 -6.22
N LEU A 319 -1.82 9.72 -7.00
CA LEU A 319 -1.82 10.43 -8.28
C LEU A 319 -2.83 9.83 -9.27
N THR A 320 -2.91 8.52 -9.32
CA THR A 320 -3.79 7.79 -10.26
C THR A 320 -5.18 7.50 -9.68
N GLY A 321 -5.52 8.05 -8.53
CA GLY A 321 -6.85 7.98 -7.95
C GLY A 321 -7.23 6.63 -7.34
N LEU A 322 -6.28 5.78 -7.00
CA LEU A 322 -6.55 4.49 -6.37
C LEU A 322 -6.75 4.60 -4.86
N THR A 323 -6.17 5.65 -4.24
CA THR A 323 -6.16 5.84 -2.79
C THR A 323 -6.14 7.31 -2.42
N GLU A 324 -6.45 7.59 -1.15
CA GLU A 324 -6.20 8.89 -0.51
C GLU A 324 -5.12 8.77 0.57
N ASN A 325 -4.48 9.90 0.90
CA ASN A 325 -3.50 9.96 1.99
C ASN A 325 -4.11 9.56 3.33
N SER A 326 -3.29 9.11 4.27
CA SER A 326 -3.72 8.65 5.59
C SER A 326 -2.97 9.33 6.73
N ARG A 327 -3.52 9.28 7.95
CA ARG A 327 -2.84 9.78 9.16
C ARG A 327 -1.55 9.02 9.45
N HIS A 328 -1.54 7.71 9.30
CA HIS A 328 -0.36 6.89 9.61
C HIS A 328 0.75 6.96 8.57
N THR A 329 0.51 7.54 7.40
CA THR A 329 1.45 7.81 6.29
C THR A 329 2.32 6.62 5.82
N ILE A 330 2.16 5.45 6.42
CA ILE A 330 2.87 4.21 6.05
C ILE A 330 2.28 3.62 4.77
N MET A 331 0.97 3.83 4.58
CA MET A 331 0.19 3.43 3.41
C MET A 331 -0.91 4.47 3.19
N SER A 332 -1.32 4.70 1.97
CA SER A 332 -2.57 5.39 1.65
C SER A 332 -3.75 4.41 1.71
N ILE A 333 -4.96 4.92 1.83
CA ILE A 333 -6.17 4.14 2.07
C ILE A 333 -7.00 4.09 0.79
N SER A 334 -7.32 2.86 0.35
CA SER A 334 -8.23 2.64 -0.78
C SER A 334 -9.68 2.85 -0.35
N PRO A 335 -10.48 3.57 -1.15
CA PRO A 335 -11.91 3.64 -0.94
C PRO A 335 -12.58 2.26 -0.91
N GLU A 336 -12.11 1.34 -1.73
CA GLU A 336 -12.65 -0.02 -1.87
C GLU A 336 -12.12 -0.99 -0.81
N HIS A 337 -10.81 -0.94 -0.50
CA HIS A 337 -10.13 -1.97 0.31
C HIS A 337 -9.65 -1.48 1.67
N GLY A 338 -9.90 -0.22 2.01
CA GLY A 338 -9.35 0.36 3.24
C GLY A 338 -7.82 0.44 3.23
N SER A 339 -7.21 0.22 4.37
CA SER A 339 -5.75 0.16 4.53
C SER A 339 -5.16 -1.23 4.25
N THR A 340 -6.01 -2.27 4.08
CA THR A 340 -5.60 -3.64 3.81
C THR A 340 -5.41 -3.89 2.32
N VAL A 341 -4.46 -3.17 1.74
CA VAL A 341 -4.19 -3.15 0.29
C VAL A 341 -2.69 -3.09 0.01
N GLY A 342 -2.25 -3.75 -1.03
CA GLY A 342 -0.92 -3.57 -1.61
C GLY A 342 -0.98 -2.55 -2.74
N LEU A 343 0.01 -1.66 -2.81
CA LEU A 343 0.14 -0.62 -3.83
C LEU A 343 1.41 -0.90 -4.62
N PHE A 344 1.30 -0.94 -5.93
CA PHE A 344 2.40 -1.27 -6.82
C PHE A 344 2.34 -0.44 -8.10
N GLU A 345 3.51 -0.22 -8.72
CA GLU A 345 3.67 0.54 -9.95
C GLU A 345 4.46 -0.26 -10.99
N LEU A 346 4.19 0.06 -12.24
CA LEU A 346 4.94 -0.34 -13.42
C LEU A 346 5.09 0.86 -14.34
N TYR A 347 6.10 0.89 -15.18
CA TYR A 347 6.37 2.01 -16.08
C TYR A 347 6.44 1.52 -17.53
N THR A 348 5.81 2.25 -18.43
CA THR A 348 5.70 1.87 -19.84
C THR A 348 5.74 3.09 -20.76
N ASP A 349 6.08 2.87 -22.00
CA ASP A 349 5.98 3.84 -23.09
C ASP A 349 4.66 3.71 -23.88
N LEU A 350 3.72 2.85 -23.45
CA LEU A 350 2.37 2.79 -24.00
C LEU A 350 1.57 4.03 -23.60
N PRO A 351 1.14 4.89 -24.54
CA PRO A 351 0.36 6.07 -24.22
C PRO A 351 -1.00 5.71 -23.59
N MET A 352 -1.33 6.31 -22.45
CA MET A 352 -2.60 6.06 -21.75
C MET A 352 -3.25 7.34 -21.27
N ALA A 353 -4.57 7.35 -21.21
CA ALA A 353 -5.32 8.43 -20.57
C ALA A 353 -5.00 8.48 -19.08
N HIS A 354 -5.00 9.69 -18.51
CA HIS A 354 -4.76 9.91 -17.09
C HIS A 354 -6.01 9.60 -16.27
N THR A 355 -5.89 8.73 -15.27
CA THR A 355 -6.93 8.55 -14.25
C THR A 355 -6.76 9.61 -13.16
N LYS A 356 -7.84 10.33 -12.87
CA LYS A 356 -7.80 11.45 -11.91
C LYS A 356 -7.70 10.97 -10.46
N PRO A 357 -7.08 11.76 -9.57
CA PRO A 357 -7.17 11.58 -8.13
C PRO A 357 -8.63 11.52 -7.64
N VAL A 358 -8.83 11.02 -6.42
CA VAL A 358 -10.17 10.86 -5.85
C VAL A 358 -10.33 11.54 -4.50
N ASP A 359 -11.55 11.93 -4.21
CA ASP A 359 -12.05 12.36 -2.90
C ASP A 359 -13.18 11.42 -2.45
N ALA A 360 -12.89 10.55 -1.51
CA ALA A 360 -13.85 9.70 -0.80
C ALA A 360 -14.00 10.12 0.68
N GLY A 361 -13.49 11.30 1.04
CA GLY A 361 -13.52 11.85 2.38
C GLY A 361 -12.53 11.20 3.35
N ILE A 362 -11.68 10.31 2.89
CA ILE A 362 -10.76 9.52 3.73
C ILE A 362 -9.75 10.43 4.42
N TRP A 363 -9.12 11.34 3.69
CA TRP A 363 -8.14 12.26 4.26
C TRP A 363 -8.77 13.16 5.34
N ARG A 364 -9.96 13.71 5.06
CA ARG A 364 -10.72 14.51 6.05
C ARG A 364 -11.10 13.70 7.28
N PHE A 365 -11.54 12.45 7.10
CA PHE A 365 -11.86 11.55 8.20
C PHE A 365 -10.63 11.25 9.06
N CYS A 366 -9.49 10.99 8.44
CA CYS A 366 -8.23 10.71 9.14
C CYS A 366 -7.79 11.86 10.07
N GLN A 367 -8.18 13.11 9.78
CA GLN A 367 -7.85 14.27 10.63
C GLN A 367 -8.56 14.22 11.99
N THR A 368 -9.67 13.54 12.10
CA THR A 368 -10.46 13.43 13.33
C THR A 368 -10.42 12.05 13.98
N CYS A 369 -10.23 10.97 13.21
CA CYS A 369 -10.34 9.60 13.70
C CYS A 369 -9.28 9.25 14.77
N GLY A 370 -7.99 9.25 14.42
CA GLY A 370 -6.88 8.97 15.33
C GLY A 370 -6.75 7.53 15.86
N LEU A 371 -7.58 6.55 15.45
CA LEU A 371 -7.51 5.17 15.96
C LEU A 371 -6.15 4.51 15.75
N CYS A 372 -5.52 4.72 14.59
CA CYS A 372 -4.18 4.19 14.33
C CYS A 372 -3.12 4.73 15.29
N ALA A 373 -3.24 5.98 15.75
CA ALA A 373 -2.37 6.56 16.75
C ALA A 373 -2.68 6.01 18.15
N LYS A 374 -3.96 5.91 18.52
CA LYS A 374 -4.43 5.37 19.80
C LYS A 374 -3.92 3.95 20.05
N HIS A 375 -3.85 3.14 19.02
CA HIS A 375 -3.40 1.75 19.10
C HIS A 375 -1.91 1.56 18.80
N CYS A 376 -1.15 2.62 18.55
CA CYS A 376 0.28 2.53 18.25
C CYS A 376 1.11 2.37 19.53
N PRO A 377 1.72 1.18 19.80
CA PRO A 377 2.42 0.97 21.05
C PRO A 377 3.73 1.76 21.16
N SER A 378 4.29 2.17 20.04
CA SER A 378 5.49 3.03 19.98
C SER A 378 5.16 4.51 19.93
N GLU A 379 3.86 4.88 19.96
CA GLU A 379 3.39 6.26 19.85
C GLU A 379 4.00 7.02 18.66
N SER A 380 4.27 6.28 17.59
CA SER A 380 4.95 6.81 16.40
C SER A 380 4.06 7.65 15.51
N ILE A 381 2.73 7.54 15.68
CA ILE A 381 1.73 8.21 14.85
C ILE A 381 1.13 9.37 15.66
N GLU A 382 1.04 10.54 15.04
CA GLU A 382 0.47 11.72 15.66
C GLU A 382 -0.99 11.49 16.10
N PRO A 383 -1.35 11.72 17.38
CA PRO A 383 -2.70 11.49 17.88
C PRO A 383 -3.70 12.53 17.34
N SER A 384 -4.98 12.23 17.47
CA SER A 384 -6.03 13.23 17.23
C SER A 384 -5.93 14.35 18.28
N GLY A 385 -6.00 15.60 17.83
CA GLY A 385 -5.79 16.78 18.67
C GLY A 385 -4.32 17.08 19.01
N GLY A 386 -3.38 16.31 18.42
CA GLY A 386 -1.96 16.61 18.47
C GLY A 386 -1.55 17.65 17.43
N ARG A 387 -0.39 17.47 16.79
CA ARG A 387 0.10 18.39 15.77
C ARG A 387 -0.77 18.35 14.53
N GLU A 388 -0.96 19.49 13.89
CA GLU A 388 -1.63 19.60 12.62
C GLU A 388 -0.74 19.09 11.46
N PRO A 389 -1.34 18.70 10.32
CA PRO A 389 -0.58 18.37 9.12
C PRO A 389 0.36 19.51 8.71
N SER A 390 1.59 19.19 8.37
CA SER A 390 2.61 20.16 7.97
C SER A 390 3.40 19.67 6.75
N TYR A 391 4.08 20.57 6.05
CA TYR A 391 5.04 20.24 5.00
C TYR A 391 6.38 19.77 5.57
N GLU A 392 6.69 20.20 6.78
CA GLU A 392 7.95 19.93 7.47
C GLU A 392 7.79 18.73 8.39
N PRO A 393 8.60 17.67 8.20
CA PRO A 393 8.66 16.57 9.13
C PRO A 393 9.31 17.01 10.43
N TYR A 394 8.88 16.43 11.52
CA TYR A 394 9.58 16.58 12.78
C TYR A 394 10.63 15.48 12.95
N ALA A 395 11.72 15.80 13.65
CA ALA A 395 12.77 14.85 13.93
C ALA A 395 12.24 13.63 14.70
N SER A 396 12.85 12.47 14.46
CA SER A 396 12.59 11.29 15.27
C SER A 396 12.94 11.57 16.72
N ARG A 397 12.21 10.94 17.63
CA ARG A 397 12.55 10.92 19.07
C ARG A 397 13.87 10.17 19.35
N ILE A 398 14.34 9.38 18.40
CA ILE A 398 15.61 8.67 18.48
C ILE A 398 16.65 9.44 17.69
N THR A 399 17.71 9.87 18.38
CA THR A 399 18.85 10.53 17.75
C THR A 399 19.73 9.52 17.02
N PRO A 400 20.22 9.86 15.79
CA PRO A 400 21.11 8.95 15.05
C PRO A 400 22.38 8.63 15.83
N LYS A 401 22.77 7.37 15.88
CA LYS A 401 24.03 6.89 16.51
C LYS A 401 25.20 6.89 15.55
N HIS A 402 24.94 6.90 14.24
CA HIS A 402 25.97 6.95 13.21
C HIS A 402 25.75 8.16 12.29
N PRO A 403 26.83 8.69 11.67
CA PRO A 403 26.73 9.79 10.73
C PRO A 403 25.92 9.41 9.49
N ALA A 404 25.51 10.40 8.71
CA ALA A 404 24.88 10.18 7.41
C ALA A 404 25.77 9.33 6.50
N LEU A 405 25.16 8.50 5.64
CA LEU A 405 25.91 7.68 4.70
C LEU A 405 26.62 8.56 3.69
N PRO A 406 27.97 8.49 3.58
CA PRO A 406 28.71 9.35 2.66
C PRO A 406 28.40 8.98 1.19
N GLY A 407 28.41 9.96 0.32
CA GLY A 407 28.32 9.78 -1.13
C GLY A 407 26.92 9.47 -1.68
N LEU A 408 25.90 9.48 -0.85
CA LEU A 408 24.54 9.17 -1.28
C LEU A 408 23.73 10.39 -1.78
N GLY A 409 24.42 11.50 -2.10
CA GLY A 409 23.78 12.62 -2.80
C GLY A 409 22.68 13.33 -2.03
N PHE A 410 22.70 13.27 -0.69
CA PHE A 410 21.84 14.14 0.11
C PHE A 410 22.22 15.58 -0.09
N SER A 411 21.28 16.41 -0.45
CA SER A 411 21.27 17.73 0.12
C SER A 411 21.26 17.55 1.63
N PRO A 412 22.19 18.18 2.36
CA PRO A 412 22.08 18.20 3.80
C PRO A 412 20.70 18.76 4.10
N MET A 413 19.83 17.92 4.64
CA MET A 413 18.56 18.37 5.17
C MET A 413 18.93 19.31 6.31
N GLY A 414 18.23 20.43 6.45
CA GLY A 414 18.47 21.39 7.50
C GLY A 414 18.43 20.75 8.89
N GLU A 415 18.98 21.39 9.89
CA GLU A 415 18.90 20.91 11.26
C GLU A 415 17.44 20.64 11.64
N GLY A 416 17.12 19.38 11.97
CA GLY A 416 15.79 18.94 12.37
C GLY A 416 14.96 18.25 11.30
N GLU A 417 15.38 18.22 10.04
CA GLU A 417 14.71 17.48 8.98
C GLU A 417 15.04 15.97 9.03
N SER A 418 14.04 15.14 8.69
CA SER A 418 14.25 13.70 8.60
C SER A 418 14.77 13.31 7.23
N GLU A 419 15.93 12.70 7.17
CA GLU A 419 16.56 12.22 5.94
C GLU A 419 15.83 11.09 5.23
N TYR A 420 14.78 10.52 5.84
CA TYR A 420 14.02 9.40 5.30
C TYR A 420 12.59 9.78 4.88
N PHE A 421 12.23 11.04 4.96
CA PHE A 421 10.96 11.53 4.46
C PHE A 421 11.12 12.23 3.10
N LYS A 422 10.16 11.98 2.23
CA LYS A 422 9.99 12.74 1.00
C LYS A 422 9.13 13.97 1.29
N LEU A 423 9.70 15.16 1.14
CA LEU A 423 9.03 16.43 1.36
C LEU A 423 8.01 16.74 0.25
N GLY A 424 7.24 17.82 0.43
CA GLY A 424 6.34 18.38 -0.57
C GLY A 424 4.87 18.00 -0.39
N ARG A 425 4.50 17.26 0.66
CA ARG A 425 3.09 17.01 1.00
C ARG A 425 2.77 17.48 2.42
N LYS A 426 1.63 18.13 2.61
CA LYS A 426 1.17 18.56 3.91
C LYS A 426 0.47 17.43 4.64
N THR A 427 1.17 16.74 5.53
CA THR A 427 0.69 15.50 6.13
C THR A 427 1.07 15.38 7.60
N TYR A 428 0.52 14.38 8.27
CA TYR A 428 1.06 13.90 9.53
C TYR A 428 2.36 13.14 9.27
N TRP A 429 3.35 13.28 10.14
CA TRP A 429 4.64 12.62 9.99
C TRP A 429 4.80 11.53 11.02
N THR A 430 4.71 10.29 10.58
CA THR A 430 4.93 9.13 11.47
C THR A 430 6.42 9.01 11.80
N ASP A 431 6.77 8.95 13.10
CA ASP A 431 8.13 8.64 13.52
C ASP A 431 8.47 7.18 13.20
N MET A 432 8.99 6.96 11.99
CA MET A 432 9.24 5.63 11.46
C MET A 432 10.39 4.91 12.17
N ILE A 433 11.25 5.65 12.88
CA ILE A 433 12.37 5.04 13.62
C ILE A 433 11.86 4.40 14.91
N THR A 434 11.03 5.07 15.70
CA THR A 434 10.39 4.48 16.86
C THR A 434 9.47 3.31 16.49
N CYS A 435 8.79 3.42 15.33
CA CYS A 435 8.04 2.30 14.76
C CYS A 435 8.97 1.12 14.43
N ALA A 436 10.13 1.36 13.82
CA ALA A 436 11.09 0.31 13.47
C ALA A 436 11.70 -0.34 14.71
N GLU A 437 12.06 0.43 15.73
CA GLU A 437 12.55 -0.08 17.02
C GLU A 437 11.55 -1.04 17.67
N PHE A 438 10.27 -0.63 17.76
CA PHE A 438 9.21 -1.46 18.32
C PHE A 438 9.00 -2.76 17.54
N ARG A 439 8.95 -2.69 16.21
CA ARG A 439 8.62 -3.85 15.37
C ARG A 439 9.78 -4.82 15.16
N ALA A 440 11.04 -4.37 15.29
CA ALA A 440 12.21 -5.17 14.96
C ALA A 440 12.33 -6.47 15.79
N PRO A 441 12.05 -6.51 17.10
CA PRO A 441 12.12 -7.73 17.90
C PRO A 441 10.91 -8.66 17.72
N LEU A 442 9.82 -8.20 17.07
CA LEU A 442 8.63 -9.01 16.90
C LEU A 442 8.80 -10.06 15.81
N SER A 443 8.48 -11.31 16.10
CA SER A 443 8.68 -12.48 15.21
C SER A 443 8.08 -12.31 13.81
N ASN A 444 6.95 -11.59 13.71
CA ASN A 444 6.25 -11.33 12.46
C ASN A 444 5.99 -9.82 12.23
N GLY A 445 6.62 -8.95 13.02
CA GLY A 445 6.47 -7.51 12.89
C GLY A 445 5.14 -6.96 13.43
N CYS A 446 4.79 -5.75 12.97
CA CYS A 446 3.60 -5.01 13.41
C CYS A 446 2.94 -4.33 12.22
N MET A 447 1.61 -4.38 12.16
CA MET A 447 0.74 -3.64 11.25
C MET A 447 -0.55 -3.20 11.95
N LEU A 448 -0.45 -2.78 13.22
CA LEU A 448 -1.59 -2.33 14.03
C LEU A 448 -2.38 -1.21 13.36
N CYS A 449 -1.70 -0.21 12.83
CA CYS A 449 -2.34 0.91 12.13
C CYS A 449 -3.16 0.50 10.91
N PHE A 450 -2.84 -0.64 10.31
CA PHE A 450 -3.65 -1.23 9.23
C PHE A 450 -4.83 -2.00 9.80
N GLY A 451 -4.61 -2.82 10.82
CA GLY A 451 -5.64 -3.69 11.38
C GLY A 451 -6.80 -2.95 12.04
N VAL A 452 -6.55 -1.76 12.59
CA VAL A 452 -7.56 -0.93 13.30
C VAL A 452 -8.23 0.12 12.41
N CYS A 453 -7.95 0.16 11.12
CA CYS A 453 -8.48 1.21 10.26
C CYS A 453 -9.99 1.04 10.02
N VAL A 454 -10.76 2.06 10.31
CA VAL A 454 -12.23 2.10 10.11
C VAL A 454 -12.63 1.78 8.66
N PHE A 455 -11.78 2.15 7.69
CA PHE A 455 -12.04 1.89 6.28
C PHE A 455 -11.86 0.43 5.86
N ASN A 456 -11.42 -0.46 6.76
CA ASN A 456 -11.33 -1.90 6.51
C ASN A 456 -12.69 -2.62 6.60
N SER A 457 -13.79 -1.90 6.68
CA SER A 457 -15.12 -2.48 6.75
C SER A 457 -15.41 -3.39 5.56
N GLN A 458 -16.18 -4.45 5.83
CA GLN A 458 -16.48 -5.47 4.83
C GLN A 458 -17.33 -4.92 3.68
N TYR A 459 -17.05 -5.38 2.46
CA TYR A 459 -17.91 -5.17 1.31
C TYR A 459 -19.24 -5.89 1.47
N GLY A 460 -20.30 -5.33 0.88
CA GLY A 460 -21.58 -5.97 0.73
C GLY A 460 -22.56 -5.76 1.87
N ALA A 461 -22.25 -4.93 2.86
CA ALA A 461 -23.23 -4.44 3.79
C ALA A 461 -23.66 -3.02 3.40
N LEU A 462 -24.90 -2.83 3.03
CA LEU A 462 -25.49 -1.54 2.61
C LEU A 462 -25.20 -0.41 3.62
N VAL A 463 -25.12 -0.73 4.90
CA VAL A 463 -24.76 0.22 5.96
C VAL A 463 -23.37 0.82 5.77
N HIS A 464 -22.41 0.03 5.30
CA HIS A 464 -21.05 0.50 5.08
C HIS A 464 -20.99 1.50 3.91
N ASP A 465 -21.80 1.31 2.89
CA ASP A 465 -21.89 2.24 1.77
C ASP A 465 -22.56 3.56 2.19
N VAL A 466 -23.58 3.51 3.06
CA VAL A 466 -24.19 4.71 3.66
C VAL A 466 -23.19 5.47 4.54
N VAL A 467 -22.42 4.76 5.39
CA VAL A 467 -21.39 5.36 6.24
C VAL A 467 -20.31 6.02 5.37
N ARG A 468 -19.79 5.31 4.38
CA ARG A 468 -18.77 5.82 3.46
C ARG A 468 -19.27 7.01 2.66
N GLY A 469 -20.50 6.93 2.13
CA GLY A 469 -21.17 8.05 1.48
C GLY A 469 -21.28 9.26 2.41
N THR A 470 -21.68 9.07 3.65
CA THR A 470 -21.75 10.17 4.64
C THR A 470 -20.37 10.80 4.87
N VAL A 471 -19.34 9.98 5.08
CA VAL A 471 -17.93 10.45 5.26
C VAL A 471 -17.44 11.23 4.05
N ALA A 472 -17.79 10.80 2.84
CA ALA A 472 -17.40 11.46 1.60
C ALA A 472 -18.00 12.87 1.45
N TYR A 473 -19.17 13.12 2.03
CA TYR A 473 -19.89 14.40 1.90
C TYR A 473 -19.78 15.31 3.12
N THR A 474 -19.60 14.77 4.33
CA THR A 474 -19.55 15.57 5.56
C THR A 474 -18.66 14.93 6.64
N GLY A 475 -17.93 15.78 7.37
CA GLY A 475 -17.13 15.36 8.52
C GLY A 475 -17.89 15.35 9.87
N LEU A 476 -19.16 15.78 9.90
CA LEU A 476 -19.94 15.99 11.13
C LEU A 476 -20.07 14.73 11.99
N PHE A 477 -20.09 13.54 11.37
CA PHE A 477 -20.29 12.27 12.05
C PHE A 477 -19.00 11.44 12.21
N ASN A 478 -17.84 11.97 11.85
CA ASN A 478 -16.59 11.22 11.88
C ASN A 478 -16.28 10.63 13.26
N GLY A 479 -16.43 11.43 14.34
CA GLY A 479 -16.22 10.95 15.70
C GLY A 479 -17.20 9.85 16.12
N PHE A 480 -18.45 9.98 15.71
CA PHE A 480 -19.48 8.95 15.95
C PHE A 480 -19.14 7.63 15.26
N PHE A 481 -18.75 7.66 13.97
CA PHE A 481 -18.38 6.44 13.24
C PHE A 481 -17.11 5.78 13.80
N THR A 482 -16.15 6.58 14.25
CA THR A 482 -14.95 6.08 14.95
C THR A 482 -15.33 5.35 16.24
N GLN A 483 -16.22 5.91 17.05
CA GLN A 483 -16.68 5.29 18.29
C GLN A 483 -17.51 4.01 18.02
N MET A 484 -18.30 3.99 16.96
CA MET A 484 -19.08 2.79 16.58
C MET A 484 -18.18 1.66 16.13
N ASP A 485 -17.12 1.91 15.40
CA ASP A 485 -16.14 0.90 15.02
C ASP A 485 -15.56 0.18 16.23
N GLU A 486 -15.13 0.94 17.25
CA GLU A 486 -14.66 0.39 18.53
C GLU A 486 -15.77 -0.38 19.28
N THR A 487 -16.97 0.15 19.32
CA THR A 487 -18.11 -0.43 20.07
C THR A 487 -18.54 -1.78 19.47
N PHE A 488 -18.55 -1.90 18.14
CA PHE A 488 -18.94 -3.14 17.48
C PHE A 488 -17.80 -4.17 17.39
N GLY A 489 -16.61 -3.84 17.89
CA GLY A 489 -15.48 -4.76 17.94
C GLY A 489 -14.93 -5.16 16.58
N PHE A 490 -14.96 -4.24 15.60
CA PHE A 490 -14.32 -4.46 14.30
C PHE A 490 -12.80 -4.39 14.36
N GLY A 491 -12.24 -4.03 15.52
CA GLY A 491 -10.81 -3.91 15.77
C GLY A 491 -10.05 -5.23 15.80
N LEU A 492 -8.97 -5.24 16.55
CA LEU A 492 -8.02 -6.34 16.62
C LEU A 492 -8.57 -7.60 17.30
N LYS A 493 -8.04 -8.75 16.91
CA LYS A 493 -8.22 -10.02 17.59
C LYS A 493 -7.05 -10.27 18.52
N GLU A 494 -7.30 -10.71 19.75
CA GLU A 494 -6.32 -10.97 20.78
C GLU A 494 -6.38 -12.41 21.30
N GLY A 495 -5.26 -12.90 21.84
CA GLY A 495 -5.17 -14.23 22.43
C GLY A 495 -5.69 -15.33 21.47
N GLU A 496 -6.51 -16.23 21.99
CA GLU A 496 -7.09 -17.36 21.25
C GLU A 496 -7.97 -16.92 20.07
N ALA A 497 -8.54 -15.70 20.09
CA ALA A 497 -9.33 -15.20 18.97
C ALA A 497 -8.50 -15.04 17.66
N LYS A 498 -7.18 -14.98 17.74
CA LYS A 498 -6.32 -15.00 16.54
C LYS A 498 -6.44 -16.30 15.77
N GLU A 499 -6.65 -17.42 16.47
CA GLU A 499 -6.77 -18.76 15.90
C GLU A 499 -8.14 -19.02 15.24
N GLU A 500 -9.14 -18.19 15.48
CA GLU A 500 -10.47 -18.34 14.89
C GLU A 500 -10.46 -18.33 13.36
N TRP A 501 -9.44 -17.70 12.76
CA TRP A 501 -9.28 -17.70 11.31
C TRP A 501 -9.19 -19.13 10.73
N TRP A 502 -8.57 -20.06 11.45
CA TRP A 502 -8.44 -21.45 11.02
C TRP A 502 -9.77 -22.22 11.07
N ASN A 503 -10.71 -21.77 11.87
CA ASN A 503 -12.03 -22.35 12.03
C ASN A 503 -13.06 -21.74 11.07
N MET A 504 -12.61 -20.92 10.11
CA MET A 504 -13.47 -20.24 9.17
C MET A 504 -14.15 -21.23 8.25
N SER A 505 -15.48 -21.24 8.27
CA SER A 505 -16.28 -22.00 7.33
C SER A 505 -16.19 -21.36 5.95
N LEU A 506 -15.41 -21.96 5.07
CA LEU A 506 -15.28 -21.53 3.68
C LEU A 506 -16.31 -22.29 2.83
N PRO A 507 -17.11 -21.62 2.00
CA PRO A 507 -17.90 -22.33 1.01
C PRO A 507 -17.00 -22.98 -0.02
N SER A 508 -17.50 -24.02 -0.62
CA SER A 508 -16.81 -24.80 -1.65
C SER A 508 -16.60 -24.05 -2.98
N TYR A 509 -17.20 -22.87 -3.14
CA TYR A 509 -17.14 -22.04 -4.36
C TYR A 509 -17.44 -20.57 -4.04
N GLY A 510 -17.14 -19.67 -4.94
CA GLY A 510 -17.53 -18.25 -4.85
C GLY A 510 -16.63 -17.37 -3.98
N TYR A 511 -15.40 -17.82 -3.67
CA TYR A 511 -14.44 -17.06 -2.89
C TYR A 511 -13.16 -16.73 -3.65
N SER A 512 -12.59 -15.61 -3.27
CA SER A 512 -11.21 -15.30 -3.64
C SER A 512 -10.26 -16.22 -2.87
N THR A 513 -9.82 -17.30 -3.51
CA THR A 513 -8.80 -18.20 -2.94
C THR A 513 -7.46 -17.49 -2.72
N ALA A 514 -7.21 -16.37 -3.40
CA ALA A 514 -6.00 -15.57 -3.23
C ALA A 514 -5.94 -14.89 -1.85
N LEU A 515 -7.07 -14.53 -1.28
CA LEU A 515 -7.14 -13.81 0.00
C LEU A 515 -7.42 -14.71 1.20
N GLY A 516 -7.83 -15.96 0.97
CA GLY A 516 -8.16 -16.91 2.03
C GLY A 516 -9.22 -16.43 3.01
N ALA A 517 -10.13 -15.56 2.56
CA ALA A 517 -11.10 -14.90 3.40
C ALA A 517 -12.51 -14.98 2.81
N LYS A 518 -13.50 -15.10 3.70
CA LYS A 518 -14.92 -15.18 3.35
C LYS A 518 -15.42 -13.94 2.58
N HIS A 519 -14.75 -12.82 2.71
CA HIS A 519 -15.12 -11.55 2.11
C HIS A 519 -13.92 -10.91 1.43
N GLY A 520 -13.24 -11.67 0.60
CA GLY A 520 -12.08 -11.20 -0.18
C GLY A 520 -12.42 -10.22 -1.29
N GLY A 521 -13.35 -9.32 -1.08
CA GLY A 521 -13.57 -8.16 -1.96
C GLY A 521 -14.14 -8.44 -3.34
N TYR A 522 -14.52 -9.67 -3.64
CA TYR A 522 -15.19 -10.00 -4.89
C TYR A 522 -16.58 -10.56 -4.61
N LYS A 523 -17.60 -9.81 -4.94
CA LYS A 523 -18.89 -10.35 -5.31
C LYS A 523 -18.84 -10.70 -6.77
#